data_cd987a855d6671ec5aadbaeb889346dc
#
_entry.id   cd987a855d6671ec5aadbaeb889346dc
#
_cell.length_a   1.000
_cell.length_b   1.000
_cell.length_c   1.000
_cell.angle_alpha   90.00
_cell.angle_beta   90.00
_cell.angle_gamma   90.00
#
_symmetry.space_group_name_H-M   'P 1'
#
loop_
_entity.id
_entity.type
_entity.pdbx_description
1 polymer ?
#
loop_
_entity_poly.entity_id
_entity_poly.type
_entity_poly.pdbx_seq_one_letter_code
_entity_poly.pdbx_strand_id
1 'polypeptide(L)'
;MSLPNAIVTWQCPSRPFSVVEVLQSCPNLLDYLCETSCTEAMRRPPSTHRKLFILFPGNPGLVHFYERFVELMTVRRLDVLVMGFAGHSFVDQNNGRVFDLQDQVETAEHFLRAVLTPYTLKWYGKHIYIGGHSIGAFVAMQMLTRFPCIKRCFSLCGLLSNAQNSPNGKRLFFLCSHAVIYGLFTLCVMLLLLMPKAVVSMFLRWYAPSVSPPLRRLMTRHLNPNILWNCFFMARQELCQVREIDRPLMKAVEDRMVFFYVTSDRWAPPQHAQEVKVACEGHAGFVMETDPNVPHSWCLDHNELVVERGVMPFL
;
A
#
# COMPACT_ATOMS: atom_id res chain seq x y z
N MET A 1 -5.11 -0.41 26.98
CA MET A 1 -3.85 -0.86 26.38
C MET A 1 -4.15 -1.31 24.96
N SER A 2 -3.57 -0.68 23.94
CA SER A 2 -3.63 -1.19 22.57
C SER A 2 -2.84 -2.50 22.50
N LEU A 3 -3.41 -3.52 21.88
CA LEU A 3 -2.65 -4.74 21.60
C LEU A 3 -1.51 -4.39 20.62
N PRO A 4 -0.32 -4.99 20.79
CA PRO A 4 0.79 -4.71 19.89
C PRO A 4 0.45 -5.13 18.46
N ASN A 5 0.81 -4.31 17.48
CA ASN A 5 0.74 -4.67 16.07
C ASN A 5 1.60 -5.92 15.81
N ALA A 6 1.12 -6.81 14.96
CA ALA A 6 1.84 -8.00 14.57
C ALA A 6 2.00 -8.08 13.05
N ILE A 7 3.15 -8.54 12.59
CA ILE A 7 3.41 -8.84 11.18
C ILE A 7 3.42 -10.35 11.02
N VAL A 8 2.62 -10.84 10.10
CA VAL A 8 2.49 -12.25 9.74
C VAL A 8 2.68 -12.44 8.25
N THR A 9 2.93 -13.64 7.80
CA THR A 9 2.97 -13.98 6.39
C THR A 9 1.63 -14.59 5.96
N TRP A 10 1.16 -14.20 4.79
CA TRP A 10 0.03 -14.84 4.13
C TRP A 10 0.47 -15.38 2.78
N GLN A 11 0.12 -16.61 2.50
CA GLN A 11 0.41 -17.27 1.23
C GLN A 11 -0.88 -17.44 0.42
N CYS A 12 -0.85 -17.03 -0.84
CA CYS A 12 -1.98 -17.18 -1.73
C CYS A 12 -2.21 -18.67 -2.04
N PRO A 13 -3.39 -19.24 -1.70
CA PRO A 13 -3.65 -20.68 -1.92
C PRO A 13 -3.58 -21.11 -3.39
N SER A 14 -4.00 -20.24 -4.31
CA SER A 14 -3.99 -20.48 -5.76
C SER A 14 -2.68 -20.08 -6.44
N ARG A 15 -1.81 -19.35 -5.73
CA ARG A 15 -0.51 -18.85 -6.20
C ARG A 15 0.56 -19.11 -5.15
N PRO A 16 1.07 -20.33 -5.02
CA PRO A 16 1.96 -20.72 -3.92
C PRO A 16 3.26 -19.91 -3.86
N PHE A 17 3.63 -19.20 -4.93
CA PHE A 17 4.79 -18.30 -4.95
C PHE A 17 4.46 -16.85 -4.57
N SER A 18 3.19 -16.50 -4.36
CA SER A 18 2.78 -15.17 -3.87
C SER A 18 2.64 -15.20 -2.36
N VAL A 19 3.76 -14.99 -1.67
CA VAL A 19 3.80 -14.80 -0.22
C VAL A 19 3.93 -13.30 0.06
N VAL A 20 3.08 -12.79 0.92
CA VAL A 20 3.09 -11.38 1.33
C VAL A 20 3.18 -11.25 2.84
N GLU A 21 3.79 -10.18 3.33
CA GLU A 21 3.68 -9.79 4.73
C GLU A 21 2.38 -9.02 4.94
N VAL A 22 1.72 -9.27 6.06
CA VAL A 22 0.51 -8.57 6.49
C VAL A 22 0.74 -7.99 7.88
N LEU A 23 0.67 -6.67 7.99
CA LEU A 23 0.65 -5.98 9.26
C LEU A 23 -0.79 -5.92 9.76
N GLN A 24 -1.03 -6.37 10.98
CA GLN A 24 -2.36 -6.44 11.60
C GLN A 24 -2.42 -5.66 12.91
N SER A 25 -3.56 -5.03 13.18
CA SER A 25 -3.79 -4.17 14.35
C SER A 25 -3.84 -4.93 15.68
N CYS A 26 -4.12 -6.21 15.64
CA CYS A 26 -4.05 -7.07 16.82
C CYS A 26 -3.63 -8.49 16.42
N PRO A 27 -3.00 -9.25 17.32
CA PRO A 27 -2.60 -10.63 17.07
C PRO A 27 -3.80 -11.50 16.63
N ASN A 28 -3.55 -12.42 15.70
CA ASN A 28 -4.53 -13.39 15.18
C ASN A 28 -5.74 -12.79 14.44
N LEU A 29 -5.71 -11.50 14.09
CA LEU A 29 -6.80 -10.88 13.31
C LEU A 29 -6.93 -11.54 11.94
N LEU A 30 -5.83 -11.72 11.23
CA LEU A 30 -5.83 -12.33 9.90
C LEU A 30 -6.33 -13.78 9.94
N ASP A 31 -5.85 -14.57 10.89
CA ASP A 31 -6.28 -15.96 11.06
C ASP A 31 -7.79 -16.03 11.34
N TYR A 32 -8.28 -15.16 12.23
CA TYR A 32 -9.70 -15.05 12.52
C TYR A 32 -10.53 -14.74 11.27
N LEU A 33 -10.06 -13.83 10.41
CA LEU A 33 -10.79 -13.41 9.21
C LEU A 33 -10.76 -14.49 8.10
N CYS A 34 -9.61 -15.17 7.94
CA CYS A 34 -9.41 -16.19 6.90
C CYS A 34 -9.96 -17.57 7.28
N GLU A 35 -10.24 -17.83 8.55
CA GLU A 35 -10.65 -19.16 9.00
C GLU A 35 -12.06 -19.50 8.52
N THR A 36 -12.21 -20.65 7.87
CA THR A 36 -13.48 -21.16 7.33
C THR A 36 -14.00 -22.38 8.06
N SER A 37 -13.20 -22.99 8.95
CA SER A 37 -13.44 -24.32 9.52
C SER A 37 -14.12 -24.33 10.89
N CYS A 38 -14.19 -23.20 11.61
CA CYS A 38 -14.82 -23.14 12.94
C CYS A 38 -16.31 -22.90 12.87
N THR A 39 -17.06 -23.55 13.78
CA THR A 39 -18.47 -23.24 13.98
C THR A 39 -18.64 -21.82 14.57
N GLU A 40 -19.70 -21.13 14.17
CA GLU A 40 -19.97 -19.74 14.58
C GLU A 40 -19.94 -19.53 16.10
N ALA A 41 -20.39 -20.53 16.86
CA ALA A 41 -20.45 -20.49 18.33
C ALA A 41 -19.06 -20.48 19.02
N MET A 42 -18.00 -20.92 18.33
CA MET A 42 -16.63 -21.00 18.86
C MET A 42 -15.76 -19.80 18.50
N ARG A 43 -16.20 -18.98 17.56
CA ARG A 43 -15.43 -17.82 17.10
C ARG A 43 -15.60 -16.62 18.01
N ARG A 44 -14.54 -16.33 18.76
CA ARG A 44 -14.43 -15.05 19.45
C ARG A 44 -13.56 -14.11 18.64
N PRO A 45 -14.08 -12.95 18.19
CA PRO A 45 -13.24 -12.00 17.49
C PRO A 45 -12.11 -11.53 18.41
N PRO A 46 -10.88 -11.36 17.87
CA PRO A 46 -9.73 -10.89 18.65
C PRO A 46 -9.89 -9.43 19.09
N SER A 47 -10.89 -8.74 18.55
CA SER A 47 -11.18 -7.34 18.79
C SER A 47 -12.68 -7.12 18.98
N THR A 48 -13.06 -6.05 19.70
CA THR A 48 -14.45 -5.59 19.81
C THR A 48 -14.80 -4.53 18.77
N HIS A 49 -13.88 -4.20 17.89
CA HIS A 49 -14.09 -3.19 16.85
C HIS A 49 -15.10 -3.68 15.80
N ARG A 50 -15.81 -2.73 15.20
CA ARG A 50 -16.87 -3.00 14.20
C ARG A 50 -16.60 -2.35 12.86
N LYS A 51 -15.40 -1.81 12.66
CA LYS A 51 -14.93 -1.24 11.39
C LYS A 51 -13.65 -1.94 11.00
N LEU A 52 -13.58 -2.40 9.75
CA LEU A 52 -12.38 -3.00 9.16
C LEU A 52 -11.81 -2.07 8.10
N PHE A 53 -10.52 -1.81 8.16
CA PHE A 53 -9.78 -1.06 7.15
C PHE A 53 -8.64 -1.90 6.59
N ILE A 54 -8.59 -2.09 5.27
CA ILE A 54 -7.54 -2.84 4.60
C ILE A 54 -6.77 -1.87 3.70
N LEU A 55 -5.45 -1.76 3.90
CA LEU A 55 -4.58 -0.84 3.19
C LEU A 55 -3.63 -1.60 2.26
N PHE A 56 -3.50 -1.12 1.02
CA PHE A 56 -2.49 -1.52 0.06
C PHE A 56 -1.38 -0.46 0.02
N PRO A 57 -0.10 -0.83 0.20
CA PRO A 57 1.00 0.11 0.31
C PRO A 57 1.38 0.74 -1.03
N GLY A 58 2.17 1.81 -0.98
CA GLY A 58 2.92 2.30 -2.14
C GLY A 58 4.19 1.50 -2.36
N ASN A 59 4.85 1.65 -3.52
CA ASN A 59 6.18 1.11 -3.74
C ASN A 59 7.20 1.83 -2.80
N PRO A 60 7.96 1.13 -1.98
CA PRO A 60 8.46 -0.25 -2.08
C PRO A 60 7.57 -1.37 -1.48
N GLY A 61 6.33 -1.15 -1.14
CA GLY A 61 5.40 -2.22 -0.75
C GLY A 61 5.61 -2.83 0.64
N LEU A 62 6.44 -2.21 1.48
CA LEU A 62 6.81 -2.72 2.80
C LEU A 62 5.79 -2.30 3.85
N VAL A 63 5.17 -3.26 4.51
CA VAL A 63 4.14 -3.02 5.54
C VAL A 63 4.65 -2.25 6.75
N HIS A 64 5.94 -2.37 7.06
CA HIS A 64 6.60 -1.71 8.18
C HIS A 64 6.53 -0.18 8.15
N PHE A 65 6.32 0.42 6.97
CA PHE A 65 6.16 1.87 6.84
C PHE A 65 4.82 2.38 7.40
N TYR A 66 3.87 1.46 7.64
CA TYR A 66 2.51 1.78 8.05
C TYR A 66 2.20 1.44 9.51
N GLU A 67 3.20 1.03 10.31
CA GLU A 67 3.00 0.69 11.73
C GLU A 67 2.31 1.82 12.49
N ARG A 68 2.77 3.06 12.30
CA ARG A 68 2.17 4.23 12.95
C ARG A 68 0.75 4.52 12.48
N PHE A 69 0.47 4.34 11.18
CA PHE A 69 -0.89 4.45 10.64
C PHE A 69 -1.83 3.42 11.30
N VAL A 70 -1.39 2.16 11.39
CA VAL A 70 -2.17 1.09 12.05
C VAL A 70 -2.46 1.41 13.51
N GLU A 71 -1.46 1.86 14.28
CA GLU A 71 -1.65 2.29 15.67
C GLU A 71 -2.73 3.37 15.80
N LEU A 72 -2.64 4.41 14.99
CA LEU A 72 -3.56 5.55 15.00
C LEU A 72 -4.99 5.13 14.67
N MET A 73 -5.17 4.25 13.69
CA MET A 73 -6.47 3.73 13.30
C MET A 73 -7.05 2.80 14.38
N THR A 74 -6.19 1.99 15.03
CA THR A 74 -6.60 1.07 16.11
C THR A 74 -7.11 1.84 17.33
N VAL A 75 -6.41 2.92 17.72
CA VAL A 75 -6.88 3.81 18.81
C VAL A 75 -8.26 4.40 18.49
N ARG A 76 -8.59 4.58 17.22
CA ARG A 76 -9.89 5.06 16.73
C ARG A 76 -10.92 3.93 16.52
N ARG A 77 -10.66 2.75 17.09
CA ARG A 77 -11.50 1.56 17.08
C ARG A 77 -11.78 0.96 15.71
N LEU A 78 -10.75 0.94 14.86
CA LEU A 78 -10.75 0.16 13.63
C LEU A 78 -9.83 -1.05 13.78
N ASP A 79 -10.27 -2.18 13.23
CA ASP A 79 -9.37 -3.27 12.91
C ASP A 79 -8.69 -2.97 11.57
N VAL A 80 -7.40 -3.16 11.51
CA VAL A 80 -6.60 -2.76 10.35
C VAL A 80 -5.73 -3.91 9.87
N LEU A 81 -5.73 -4.12 8.56
CA LEU A 81 -4.78 -4.95 7.85
C LEU A 81 -4.02 -4.10 6.83
N VAL A 82 -2.71 -4.23 6.77
CA VAL A 82 -1.90 -3.71 5.65
C VAL A 82 -1.30 -4.89 4.93
N MET A 83 -1.73 -5.14 3.70
CA MET A 83 -1.22 -6.21 2.86
C MET A 83 -0.04 -5.70 2.05
N GLY A 84 1.16 -6.23 2.28
CA GLY A 84 2.36 -5.95 1.48
C GLY A 84 2.24 -6.46 0.04
N PHE A 85 3.18 -6.05 -0.80
CA PHE A 85 3.25 -6.57 -2.17
C PHE A 85 4.06 -7.87 -2.25
N ALA A 86 3.67 -8.78 -3.14
CA ALA A 86 4.42 -9.98 -3.44
C ALA A 86 5.83 -9.62 -3.96
N GLY A 87 6.85 -10.31 -3.45
CA GLY A 87 8.25 -9.99 -3.73
C GLY A 87 8.85 -8.85 -2.90
N HIS A 88 8.05 -8.18 -2.04
CA HIS A 88 8.45 -7.05 -1.21
C HIS A 88 8.49 -7.42 0.29
N SER A 89 8.90 -8.63 0.60
CA SER A 89 8.94 -9.15 1.97
C SER A 89 10.35 -9.23 2.53
N PHE A 90 10.52 -8.90 3.82
CA PHE A 90 11.80 -9.09 4.51
C PHE A 90 12.05 -10.54 4.91
N VAL A 91 11.00 -11.35 5.01
CA VAL A 91 11.11 -12.74 5.48
C VAL A 91 11.03 -13.76 4.35
N ASP A 92 10.31 -13.47 3.27
CA ASP A 92 10.17 -14.39 2.14
C ASP A 92 10.62 -13.73 0.84
N GLN A 93 11.52 -14.39 0.13
CA GLN A 93 12.06 -13.91 -1.15
C GLN A 93 11.29 -14.45 -2.36
N ASN A 94 10.17 -15.19 -2.15
CA ASN A 94 9.35 -15.76 -3.21
C ASN A 94 10.18 -16.52 -4.28
N ASN A 95 11.24 -17.21 -3.84
CA ASN A 95 12.21 -17.91 -4.69
C ASN A 95 12.87 -17.02 -5.77
N GLY A 96 13.06 -15.73 -5.48
CA GLY A 96 13.64 -14.76 -6.42
C GLY A 96 12.71 -14.34 -7.56
N ARG A 97 11.43 -14.69 -7.49
CA ARG A 97 10.44 -14.32 -8.50
C ARG A 97 10.17 -12.80 -8.47
N VAL A 98 9.92 -12.26 -9.66
CA VAL A 98 9.54 -10.87 -9.89
C VAL A 98 8.05 -10.83 -10.22
N PHE A 99 7.32 -9.86 -9.64
CA PHE A 99 5.89 -9.70 -9.78
C PHE A 99 5.57 -8.37 -10.45
N ASP A 100 4.72 -8.40 -11.46
CA ASP A 100 4.25 -7.20 -12.14
C ASP A 100 3.02 -6.58 -11.43
N LEU A 101 2.54 -5.45 -11.97
CA LEU A 101 1.40 -4.74 -11.39
C LEU A 101 0.12 -5.59 -11.43
N GLN A 102 -0.06 -6.39 -12.47
CA GLN A 102 -1.21 -7.29 -12.57
C GLN A 102 -1.14 -8.43 -11.55
N ASP A 103 0.06 -8.99 -11.31
CA ASP A 103 0.27 -9.97 -10.24
C ASP A 103 -0.13 -9.40 -8.86
N GLN A 104 0.16 -8.11 -8.60
CA GLN A 104 -0.22 -7.46 -7.34
C GLN A 104 -1.75 -7.29 -7.23
N VAL A 105 -2.41 -6.89 -8.32
CA VAL A 105 -3.88 -6.78 -8.37
C VAL A 105 -4.53 -8.13 -8.10
N GLU A 106 -4.05 -9.20 -8.74
CA GLU A 106 -4.58 -10.54 -8.55
C GLU A 106 -4.29 -11.08 -7.15
N THR A 107 -3.11 -10.81 -6.59
CA THR A 107 -2.78 -11.18 -5.21
C THR A 107 -3.69 -10.46 -4.22
N ALA A 108 -3.98 -9.17 -4.44
CA ALA A 108 -4.91 -8.40 -3.62
C ALA A 108 -6.35 -8.95 -3.71
N GLU A 109 -6.79 -9.36 -4.90
CA GLU A 109 -8.10 -9.99 -5.07
C GLU A 109 -8.21 -11.30 -4.28
N HIS A 110 -7.21 -12.18 -4.40
CA HIS A 110 -7.18 -13.44 -3.66
C HIS A 110 -7.14 -13.20 -2.14
N PHE A 111 -6.36 -12.21 -1.70
CA PHE A 111 -6.32 -11.82 -0.30
C PHE A 111 -7.68 -11.35 0.21
N LEU A 112 -8.34 -10.45 -0.51
CA LEU A 112 -9.68 -9.98 -0.13
C LEU A 112 -10.71 -11.11 -0.14
N ARG A 113 -10.65 -12.05 -1.09
CA ARG A 113 -11.52 -13.23 -1.08
C ARG A 113 -11.30 -14.11 0.15
N ALA A 114 -10.07 -14.24 0.62
CA ALA A 114 -9.75 -14.98 1.84
C ALA A 114 -10.23 -14.26 3.12
N VAL A 115 -10.11 -12.94 3.16
CA VAL A 115 -10.43 -12.12 4.34
C VAL A 115 -11.93 -11.81 4.44
N LEU A 116 -12.60 -11.50 3.32
CA LEU A 116 -14.01 -11.07 3.30
C LEU A 116 -14.97 -12.28 3.27
N THR A 117 -14.84 -13.14 4.26
CA THR A 117 -15.69 -14.30 4.48
C THR A 117 -17.10 -13.90 4.92
N PRO A 118 -18.09 -14.80 4.86
CA PRO A 118 -19.43 -14.53 5.43
C PRO A 118 -19.39 -14.08 6.90
N TYR A 119 -18.43 -14.57 7.69
CA TYR A 119 -18.25 -14.15 9.09
C TYR A 119 -17.72 -12.73 9.20
N THR A 120 -16.74 -12.36 8.38
CA THR A 120 -16.24 -10.99 8.29
C THR A 120 -17.37 -10.04 7.92
N LEU A 121 -18.17 -10.38 6.93
CA LEU A 121 -19.31 -9.59 6.50
C LEU A 121 -20.37 -9.46 7.59
N LYS A 122 -20.65 -10.54 8.33
CA LYS A 122 -21.58 -10.51 9.47
C LYS A 122 -21.06 -9.63 10.62
N TRP A 123 -19.74 -9.70 10.92
CA TRP A 123 -19.13 -8.97 12.03
C TRP A 123 -19.03 -7.47 11.77
N TYR A 124 -18.51 -7.07 10.60
CA TYR A 124 -18.31 -5.66 10.28
C TYR A 124 -19.48 -5.03 9.52
N GLY A 125 -20.37 -5.82 8.93
CA GLY A 125 -21.53 -5.34 8.19
C GLY A 125 -21.14 -4.40 7.06
N LYS A 126 -21.70 -3.19 7.07
CA LYS A 126 -21.42 -2.15 6.06
C LYS A 126 -20.17 -1.30 6.39
N HIS A 127 -19.35 -1.68 7.36
CA HIS A 127 -18.22 -0.90 7.82
C HIS A 127 -16.88 -1.51 7.40
N ILE A 128 -16.82 -1.95 6.15
CA ILE A 128 -15.61 -2.45 5.51
C ILE A 128 -15.08 -1.39 4.56
N TYR A 129 -13.83 -1.00 4.77
CA TYR A 129 -13.15 0.06 4.03
C TYR A 129 -11.85 -0.48 3.46
N ILE A 130 -11.45 0.00 2.30
CA ILE A 130 -10.12 -0.23 1.79
C ILE A 130 -9.42 1.10 1.53
N GLY A 131 -8.11 1.07 1.43
CA GLY A 131 -7.33 2.23 1.03
C GLY A 131 -6.09 1.80 0.27
N GLY A 132 -5.51 2.73 -0.44
CA GLY A 132 -4.24 2.53 -1.11
C GLY A 132 -3.39 3.80 -1.06
N HIS A 133 -2.11 3.62 -0.80
CA HIS A 133 -1.12 4.67 -0.90
C HIS A 133 -0.40 4.59 -2.24
N SER A 134 -0.24 5.71 -2.93
CA SER A 134 0.49 5.75 -4.20
C SER A 134 -0.06 4.72 -5.21
N ILE A 135 0.76 3.80 -5.73
CA ILE A 135 0.31 2.71 -6.62
C ILE A 135 -0.68 1.75 -5.95
N GLY A 136 -0.65 1.63 -4.63
CA GLY A 136 -1.64 0.87 -3.87
C GLY A 136 -3.07 1.39 -4.06
N ALA A 137 -3.25 2.68 -4.38
CA ALA A 137 -4.55 3.25 -4.71
C ALA A 137 -5.10 2.71 -6.05
N PHE A 138 -4.22 2.49 -7.03
CA PHE A 138 -4.58 1.82 -8.27
C PHE A 138 -5.07 0.39 -8.01
N VAL A 139 -4.34 -0.37 -7.18
CA VAL A 139 -4.74 -1.73 -6.77
C VAL A 139 -6.08 -1.70 -6.02
N ALA A 140 -6.23 -0.80 -5.04
CA ALA A 140 -7.46 -0.68 -4.25
C ALA A 140 -8.69 -0.34 -5.10
N MET A 141 -8.56 0.59 -6.06
CA MET A 141 -9.66 1.00 -6.93
C MET A 141 -10.19 -0.17 -7.77
N GLN A 142 -9.31 -1.06 -8.26
CA GLN A 142 -9.69 -2.27 -8.99
C GLN A 142 -10.58 -3.22 -8.15
N MET A 143 -10.44 -3.18 -6.83
CA MET A 143 -11.18 -4.07 -5.93
C MET A 143 -12.66 -3.63 -5.74
N LEU A 144 -12.98 -2.36 -5.94
CA LEU A 144 -14.33 -1.87 -5.68
C LEU A 144 -15.41 -2.50 -6.56
N THR A 145 -15.12 -2.78 -7.83
CA THR A 145 -16.06 -3.46 -8.72
C THR A 145 -16.20 -4.95 -8.40
N ARG A 146 -15.15 -5.56 -7.85
CA ARG A 146 -15.09 -6.99 -7.52
C ARG A 146 -15.70 -7.31 -6.16
N PHE A 147 -15.71 -6.32 -5.24
CA PHE A 147 -16.19 -6.46 -3.87
C PHE A 147 -17.23 -5.39 -3.51
N PRO A 148 -18.52 -5.60 -3.84
CA PRO A 148 -19.58 -4.63 -3.54
C PRO A 148 -19.81 -4.37 -2.05
N CYS A 149 -19.36 -5.28 -1.18
CA CYS A 149 -19.44 -5.14 0.29
C CYS A 149 -18.52 -4.04 0.86
N ILE A 150 -17.54 -3.57 0.08
CA ILE A 150 -16.65 -2.48 0.49
C ILE A 150 -17.41 -1.16 0.40
N LYS A 151 -17.50 -0.46 1.52
CA LYS A 151 -18.25 0.78 1.63
C LYS A 151 -17.54 1.95 0.94
N ARG A 152 -16.24 2.10 1.17
CA ARG A 152 -15.41 3.18 0.59
C ARG A 152 -13.98 2.73 0.33
N CYS A 153 -13.37 3.38 -0.66
CA CYS A 153 -11.95 3.26 -0.98
C CYS A 153 -11.26 4.61 -0.83
N PHE A 154 -10.15 4.63 -0.10
CA PHE A 154 -9.35 5.81 0.18
C PHE A 154 -8.10 5.80 -0.70
N SER A 155 -7.99 6.74 -1.62
CA SER A 155 -6.82 6.98 -2.44
C SER A 155 -5.92 8.01 -1.77
N LEU A 156 -4.90 7.55 -1.07
CA LEU A 156 -3.99 8.39 -0.28
C LEU A 156 -2.74 8.72 -1.11
N CYS A 157 -2.65 9.94 -1.63
CA CYS A 157 -1.63 10.36 -2.61
C CYS A 157 -1.56 9.37 -3.79
N GLY A 158 -2.74 8.92 -4.26
CA GLY A 158 -2.87 7.81 -5.20
C GLY A 158 -2.32 8.13 -6.58
N LEU A 159 -1.56 7.19 -7.15
CA LEU A 159 -1.03 7.26 -8.50
C LEU A 159 -1.98 6.53 -9.45
N LEU A 160 -2.87 7.29 -10.12
CA LEU A 160 -3.96 6.74 -10.94
C LEU A 160 -3.83 7.08 -12.43
N SER A 161 -2.95 8.02 -12.79
CA SER A 161 -2.63 8.36 -14.17
C SER A 161 -1.27 9.04 -14.26
N ASN A 162 -0.80 9.28 -15.48
CA ASN A 162 0.33 10.17 -15.80
C ASN A 162 1.60 9.97 -14.95
N ALA A 163 1.84 8.76 -14.43
CA ALA A 163 2.97 8.44 -13.56
C ALA A 163 4.30 8.94 -14.15
N GLN A 164 4.52 8.68 -15.44
CA GLN A 164 5.74 9.08 -16.16
C GLN A 164 5.91 10.60 -16.30
N ASN A 165 4.83 11.38 -16.27
CA ASN A 165 4.85 12.84 -16.48
C ASN A 165 5.00 13.63 -15.19
N SER A 166 4.92 12.99 -14.03
CA SER A 166 5.18 13.62 -12.73
C SER A 166 6.65 14.08 -12.61
N PRO A 167 6.96 15.06 -11.75
CA PRO A 167 8.34 15.53 -11.58
C PRO A 167 9.35 14.44 -11.22
N ASN A 168 8.97 13.48 -10.38
CA ASN A 168 9.81 12.33 -10.04
C ASN A 168 9.72 11.23 -11.10
N GLY A 169 8.54 11.03 -11.69
CA GLY A 169 8.34 10.05 -12.75
C GLY A 169 9.21 10.29 -13.97
N LYS A 170 9.35 11.54 -14.43
CA LYS A 170 10.24 11.91 -15.56
C LYS A 170 11.69 11.49 -15.31
N ARG A 171 12.19 11.71 -14.07
CA ARG A 171 13.56 11.32 -13.71
C ARG A 171 13.73 9.80 -13.69
N LEU A 172 12.79 9.10 -13.08
CA LEU A 172 12.85 7.64 -12.99
C LEU A 172 12.56 6.99 -14.35
N PHE A 173 11.66 7.55 -15.15
CA PHE A 173 11.36 7.05 -16.50
C PHE A 173 12.59 7.06 -17.39
N PHE A 174 13.40 8.11 -17.34
CA PHE A 174 14.67 8.16 -18.07
C PHE A 174 15.60 7.01 -17.67
N LEU A 175 15.71 6.72 -16.38
CA LEU A 175 16.51 5.59 -15.87
C LEU A 175 15.94 4.24 -16.32
N CYS A 176 14.62 4.07 -16.31
CA CYS A 176 13.95 2.80 -16.58
C CYS A 176 13.76 2.51 -18.07
N SER A 177 13.69 3.54 -18.94
CA SER A 177 13.42 3.37 -20.36
C SER A 177 14.66 2.94 -21.17
N HIS A 178 15.85 3.20 -20.66
CA HIS A 178 17.11 2.82 -21.31
C HIS A 178 17.67 1.55 -20.67
N ALA A 179 17.59 0.42 -21.36
CA ALA A 179 17.96 -0.89 -20.81
C ALA A 179 19.37 -0.93 -20.20
N VAL A 180 20.35 -0.27 -20.85
CA VAL A 180 21.74 -0.21 -20.36
C VAL A 180 21.82 0.60 -19.07
N ILE A 181 21.19 1.79 -19.02
CA ILE A 181 21.19 2.66 -17.84
C ILE A 181 20.50 1.96 -16.68
N TYR A 182 19.35 1.34 -16.94
CA TYR A 182 18.61 0.56 -15.95
C TYR A 182 19.45 -0.60 -15.40
N GLY A 183 20.12 -1.35 -16.29
CA GLY A 183 21.00 -2.46 -15.90
C GLY A 183 22.19 -1.98 -15.04
N LEU A 184 22.86 -0.90 -15.43
CA LEU A 184 23.96 -0.32 -14.65
C LEU A 184 23.49 0.21 -13.28
N PHE A 185 22.37 0.93 -13.25
CA PHE A 185 21.80 1.42 -12.00
C PHE A 185 21.45 0.26 -11.05
N THR A 186 20.77 -0.76 -11.57
CA THR A 186 20.41 -1.95 -10.78
C THR A 186 21.68 -2.66 -10.27
N LEU A 187 22.68 -2.82 -11.11
CA LEU A 187 23.97 -3.41 -10.71
C LEU A 187 24.65 -2.60 -9.59
N CYS A 188 24.69 -1.27 -9.70
CA CYS A 188 25.25 -0.41 -8.64
C CYS A 188 24.54 -0.58 -7.31
N VAL A 189 23.19 -0.65 -7.33
CA VAL A 189 22.41 -0.86 -6.12
C VAL A 189 22.63 -2.27 -5.54
N MET A 190 22.72 -3.30 -6.40
CA MET A 190 23.05 -4.66 -5.94
C MET A 190 24.44 -4.72 -5.30
N LEU A 191 25.43 -4.05 -5.90
CA LEU A 191 26.78 -3.97 -5.33
C LEU A 191 26.78 -3.23 -3.99
N LEU A 192 25.96 -2.19 -3.83
CA LEU A 192 25.79 -1.50 -2.54
C LEU A 192 25.32 -2.45 -1.44
N LEU A 193 24.41 -3.38 -1.75
CA LEU A 193 23.94 -4.37 -0.77
C LEU A 193 25.01 -5.37 -0.33
N LEU A 194 26.04 -5.57 -1.13
CA LEU A 194 27.18 -6.41 -0.77
C LEU A 194 28.18 -5.69 0.14
N MET A 195 28.05 -4.37 0.29
CA MET A 195 28.92 -3.59 1.17
C MET A 195 28.64 -3.90 2.65
N PRO A 196 29.59 -3.60 3.55
CA PRO A 196 29.37 -3.68 4.99
C PRO A 196 28.08 -2.95 5.40
N LYS A 197 27.33 -3.52 6.34
CA LYS A 197 26.02 -2.95 6.76
C LYS A 197 26.11 -1.50 7.25
N ALA A 198 27.28 -1.07 7.75
CA ALA A 198 27.53 0.34 8.12
C ALA A 198 27.44 1.26 6.90
N VAL A 199 28.00 0.86 5.76
CA VAL A 199 27.95 1.62 4.49
C VAL A 199 26.51 1.70 3.96
N VAL A 200 25.78 0.59 3.95
CA VAL A 200 24.37 0.54 3.57
C VAL A 200 23.54 1.46 4.48
N SER A 201 23.76 1.42 5.80
CA SER A 201 23.07 2.28 6.77
C SER A 201 23.37 3.77 6.55
N MET A 202 24.63 4.11 6.24
CA MET A 202 25.03 5.49 5.93
C MET A 202 24.36 5.97 4.64
N PHE A 203 24.32 5.15 3.60
CA PHE A 203 23.63 5.45 2.36
C PHE A 203 22.13 5.66 2.58
N LEU A 204 21.45 4.77 3.32
CA LEU A 204 20.03 4.91 3.65
C LEU A 204 19.75 6.18 4.45
N ARG A 205 20.65 6.56 5.36
CA ARG A 205 20.54 7.81 6.13
C ARG A 205 20.62 9.05 5.24
N TRP A 206 21.44 9.01 4.22
CA TRP A 206 21.60 10.11 3.27
C TRP A 206 20.46 10.16 2.25
N TYR A 207 20.07 9.00 1.70
CA TYR A 207 19.07 8.91 0.65
C TYR A 207 17.63 9.10 1.16
N ALA A 208 17.32 8.55 2.32
CA ALA A 208 15.98 8.57 2.93
C ALA A 208 16.05 9.05 4.39
N PRO A 209 16.34 10.35 4.62
CA PRO A 209 16.55 10.91 5.96
C PRO A 209 15.29 10.81 6.85
N SER A 210 14.08 10.84 6.26
CA SER A 210 12.80 10.73 6.98
C SER A 210 12.54 9.32 7.54
N VAL A 211 13.28 8.31 7.09
CA VAL A 211 13.14 6.95 7.65
C VAL A 211 13.65 6.92 9.10
N SER A 212 12.76 6.54 10.02
CA SER A 212 13.09 6.47 11.44
C SER A 212 14.29 5.55 11.73
N PRO A 213 15.08 5.82 12.79
CA PRO A 213 16.23 4.99 13.11
C PRO A 213 15.92 3.48 13.31
N PRO A 214 14.81 3.08 13.97
CA PRO A 214 14.42 1.68 14.05
C PRO A 214 14.18 1.04 12.69
N LEU A 215 13.37 1.70 11.84
CA LEU A 215 13.02 1.22 10.50
C LEU A 215 14.27 1.17 9.59
N ARG A 216 15.16 2.16 9.67
CA ARG A 216 16.43 2.13 8.94
C ARG A 216 17.32 0.96 9.35
N ARG A 217 17.40 0.63 10.66
CA ARG A 217 18.11 -0.58 11.14
C ARG A 217 17.48 -1.85 10.56
N LEU A 218 16.15 -1.94 10.55
CA LEU A 218 15.41 -3.05 9.96
C LEU A 218 15.73 -3.19 8.47
N MET A 219 15.61 -2.11 7.71
CA MET A 219 15.96 -2.08 6.29
C MET A 219 17.43 -2.48 6.05
N THR A 220 18.37 -1.90 6.80
CA THR A 220 19.79 -2.24 6.67
C THR A 220 20.06 -3.73 6.90
N ARG A 221 19.29 -4.36 7.81
CA ARG A 221 19.45 -5.78 8.15
C ARG A 221 18.87 -6.73 7.13
N HIS A 222 17.66 -6.41 6.64
CA HIS A 222 16.82 -7.33 5.87
C HIS A 222 16.67 -6.98 4.40
N LEU A 223 17.02 -5.75 3.97
CA LEU A 223 16.97 -5.40 2.57
C LEU A 223 17.87 -6.33 1.76
N ASN A 224 17.31 -6.93 0.72
CA ASN A 224 17.98 -7.93 -0.09
C ASN A 224 17.79 -7.63 -1.59
N PRO A 225 18.58 -8.26 -2.48
CA PRO A 225 18.49 -8.03 -3.92
C PRO A 225 17.09 -8.28 -4.51
N ASN A 226 16.38 -9.28 -4.01
CA ASN A 226 15.05 -9.62 -4.52
C ASN A 226 14.02 -8.50 -4.27
N ILE A 227 14.00 -7.91 -3.06
CA ILE A 227 13.13 -6.77 -2.76
C ILE A 227 13.42 -5.61 -3.70
N LEU A 228 14.70 -5.22 -3.84
CA LEU A 228 15.06 -4.08 -4.69
C LEU A 228 14.74 -4.33 -6.16
N TRP A 229 14.96 -5.57 -6.62
CA TRP A 229 14.60 -5.95 -7.99
C TRP A 229 13.10 -5.81 -8.22
N ASN A 230 12.27 -6.32 -7.29
CA ASN A 230 10.81 -6.18 -7.35
C ASN A 230 10.39 -4.71 -7.29
N CYS A 231 10.99 -3.88 -6.41
CA CYS A 231 10.69 -2.45 -6.31
C CYS A 231 10.98 -1.71 -7.63
N PHE A 232 12.13 -1.96 -8.26
CA PHE A 232 12.49 -1.32 -9.53
C PHE A 232 11.65 -1.82 -10.69
N PHE A 233 11.35 -3.12 -10.72
CA PHE A 233 10.47 -3.70 -11.73
C PHE A 233 9.07 -3.10 -11.61
N MET A 234 8.52 -3.03 -10.39
CA MET A 234 7.24 -2.40 -10.12
C MET A 234 7.23 -0.93 -10.55
N ALA A 235 8.27 -0.14 -10.19
CA ALA A 235 8.38 1.25 -10.60
C ALA A 235 8.37 1.42 -12.13
N ARG A 236 9.03 0.52 -12.85
CA ARG A 236 8.97 0.50 -14.32
C ARG A 236 7.56 0.19 -14.83
N GLN A 237 6.86 -0.76 -14.22
CA GLN A 237 5.48 -1.09 -14.57
C GLN A 237 4.54 0.10 -14.34
N GLU A 238 4.64 0.75 -13.18
CA GLU A 238 3.87 1.96 -12.85
C GLU A 238 4.03 3.04 -13.92
N LEU A 239 5.29 3.34 -14.30
CA LEU A 239 5.59 4.36 -15.30
C LEU A 239 5.11 4.00 -16.71
N CYS A 240 5.05 2.71 -17.04
CA CYS A 240 4.64 2.25 -18.37
C CYS A 240 3.14 1.99 -18.50
N GLN A 241 2.47 1.59 -17.42
CA GLN A 241 1.08 1.13 -17.47
C GLN A 241 0.09 2.18 -16.92
N VAL A 242 0.46 2.95 -15.87
CA VAL A 242 -0.41 3.96 -15.27
C VAL A 242 -0.29 5.28 -16.04
N ARG A 243 -0.84 5.31 -17.25
CA ARG A 243 -0.76 6.47 -18.17
C ARG A 243 -1.99 7.35 -18.15
N GLU A 244 -3.15 6.74 -18.17
CA GLU A 244 -4.43 7.43 -18.27
C GLU A 244 -5.37 6.92 -17.18
N ILE A 245 -6.28 7.80 -16.74
CA ILE A 245 -7.35 7.40 -15.83
C ILE A 245 -8.28 6.44 -16.57
N ASP A 246 -8.52 5.28 -15.99
CA ASP A 246 -9.59 4.38 -16.42
C ASP A 246 -10.95 5.04 -16.12
N ARG A 247 -11.45 5.84 -17.08
CA ARG A 247 -12.70 6.58 -16.91
C ARG A 247 -13.91 5.68 -16.72
N PRO A 248 -14.07 4.56 -17.44
CA PRO A 248 -15.15 3.61 -17.18
C PRO A 248 -15.12 3.07 -15.76
N LEU A 249 -13.97 2.62 -15.28
CA LEU A 249 -13.80 2.13 -13.91
C LEU A 249 -14.07 3.27 -12.90
N MET A 250 -13.48 4.44 -13.11
CA MET A 250 -13.67 5.60 -12.23
C MET A 250 -15.14 5.93 -12.06
N LYS A 251 -15.88 6.05 -13.16
CA LYS A 251 -17.32 6.34 -13.16
C LYS A 251 -18.15 5.26 -12.44
N ALA A 252 -17.72 4.01 -12.51
CA ALA A 252 -18.41 2.91 -11.85
C ALA A 252 -18.23 2.89 -10.31
N VAL A 253 -17.21 3.60 -9.79
CA VAL A 253 -16.84 3.53 -8.37
C VAL A 253 -16.73 4.88 -7.65
N GLU A 254 -16.86 5.99 -8.36
CA GLU A 254 -16.57 7.36 -7.87
C GLU A 254 -17.38 7.72 -6.60
N ASP A 255 -18.62 7.26 -6.48
CA ASP A 255 -19.49 7.47 -5.32
C ASP A 255 -18.93 6.85 -4.01
N ARG A 256 -18.03 5.88 -4.16
CA ARG A 256 -17.36 5.19 -3.05
C ARG A 256 -15.91 5.60 -2.87
N MET A 257 -15.38 6.49 -3.73
CA MET A 257 -13.99 6.95 -3.64
C MET A 257 -13.85 8.15 -2.71
N VAL A 258 -12.74 8.17 -1.99
CA VAL A 258 -12.25 9.34 -1.25
C VAL A 258 -10.79 9.57 -1.64
N PHE A 259 -10.49 10.76 -2.13
CA PHE A 259 -9.17 11.14 -2.57
C PHE A 259 -8.52 12.11 -1.58
N PHE A 260 -7.31 11.79 -1.16
CA PHE A 260 -6.45 12.67 -0.39
C PHE A 260 -5.16 12.92 -1.17
N TYR A 261 -4.89 14.16 -1.51
CA TYR A 261 -3.67 14.61 -2.19
C TYR A 261 -2.97 15.70 -1.40
N VAL A 262 -1.69 15.89 -1.63
CA VAL A 262 -0.88 16.96 -1.03
C VAL A 262 -0.27 17.84 -2.13
N THR A 263 -0.22 19.14 -1.89
CA THR A 263 0.25 20.10 -2.91
C THR A 263 1.75 20.01 -3.20
N SER A 264 2.54 19.51 -2.25
CA SER A 264 4.00 19.30 -2.38
C SER A 264 4.38 17.99 -3.07
N ASP A 265 3.38 17.15 -3.42
CA ASP A 265 3.63 15.82 -4.00
C ASP A 265 4.29 15.91 -5.38
N ARG A 266 5.41 15.20 -5.53
CA ARG A 266 6.17 15.15 -6.78
C ARG A 266 5.94 13.85 -7.57
N TRP A 267 5.15 12.91 -7.03
CA TRP A 267 4.71 11.70 -7.72
C TRP A 267 3.27 11.83 -8.23
N ALA A 268 2.37 12.33 -7.38
CA ALA A 268 0.98 12.63 -7.72
C ALA A 268 0.71 14.15 -7.53
N PRO A 269 1.27 15.01 -8.41
CA PRO A 269 1.24 16.47 -8.25
C PRO A 269 -0.20 17.03 -8.35
N PRO A 270 -0.45 18.30 -7.96
CA PRO A 270 -1.77 18.92 -8.02
C PRO A 270 -2.48 18.81 -9.37
N GLN A 271 -1.72 18.81 -10.48
CA GLN A 271 -2.26 18.63 -11.83
C GLN A 271 -2.92 17.24 -11.99
N HIS A 272 -2.27 16.19 -11.44
CA HIS A 272 -2.82 14.84 -11.41
C HIS A 272 -4.10 14.78 -10.56
N ALA A 273 -4.08 15.39 -9.38
CA ALA A 273 -5.25 15.50 -8.52
C ALA A 273 -6.44 16.19 -9.23
N GLN A 274 -6.15 17.24 -10.02
CA GLN A 274 -7.17 17.93 -10.82
C GLN A 274 -7.74 17.05 -11.95
N GLU A 275 -6.91 16.26 -12.63
CA GLU A 275 -7.37 15.29 -13.64
C GLU A 275 -8.32 14.25 -13.02
N VAL A 276 -7.97 13.72 -11.85
CA VAL A 276 -8.81 12.77 -11.10
C VAL A 276 -10.13 13.43 -10.68
N LYS A 277 -10.08 14.66 -10.17
CA LYS A 277 -11.28 15.41 -9.76
C LYS A 277 -12.25 15.63 -10.93
N VAL A 278 -11.72 15.98 -12.10
CA VAL A 278 -12.53 16.13 -13.32
C VAL A 278 -13.12 14.80 -13.78
N ALA A 279 -12.36 13.69 -13.63
CA ALA A 279 -12.84 12.37 -14.01
C ALA A 279 -13.98 11.85 -13.11
N CYS A 280 -14.10 12.33 -11.87
CA CYS A 280 -15.12 11.94 -10.89
C CYS A 280 -16.39 12.79 -10.93
N GLU A 281 -16.53 13.76 -11.85
CA GLU A 281 -17.73 14.61 -12.01
C GLU A 281 -18.29 15.19 -10.68
N GLY A 282 -17.49 15.23 -9.59
CA GLY A 282 -17.85 15.77 -8.28
C GLY A 282 -18.52 14.82 -7.31
N HIS A 283 -18.69 13.54 -7.64
CA HIS A 283 -19.35 12.54 -6.77
C HIS A 283 -18.44 11.95 -5.69
N ALA A 284 -17.13 12.04 -5.85
CA ALA A 284 -16.15 11.53 -4.89
C ALA A 284 -15.88 12.51 -3.74
N GLY A 285 -15.51 11.98 -2.55
CA GLY A 285 -14.88 12.76 -1.50
C GLY A 285 -13.49 13.23 -1.94
N PHE A 286 -13.15 14.51 -1.70
CA PHE A 286 -11.88 15.08 -2.16
C PHE A 286 -11.25 15.99 -1.12
N VAL A 287 -10.01 15.71 -0.74
CA VAL A 287 -9.21 16.52 0.18
C VAL A 287 -7.89 16.89 -0.48
N MET A 288 -7.56 18.16 -0.51
CA MET A 288 -6.26 18.68 -0.92
C MET A 288 -5.55 19.28 0.29
N GLU A 289 -4.52 18.62 0.78
CA GLU A 289 -3.68 19.14 1.85
C GLU A 289 -2.69 20.15 1.28
N THR A 290 -2.60 21.30 1.94
CA THR A 290 -1.80 22.43 1.49
C THR A 290 -0.52 22.65 2.31
N ASP A 291 -0.31 21.88 3.38
CA ASP A 291 0.93 21.97 4.13
C ASP A 291 2.11 21.51 3.25
N PRO A 292 3.06 22.40 2.94
CA PRO A 292 4.18 22.07 2.05
C PRO A 292 5.16 21.06 2.64
N ASN A 293 5.07 20.79 3.94
CA ASN A 293 5.94 19.84 4.63
C ASN A 293 5.44 18.38 4.52
N VAL A 294 4.20 18.17 4.08
CA VAL A 294 3.66 16.81 3.92
C VAL A 294 4.17 16.20 2.61
N PRO A 295 5.03 15.17 2.65
CA PRO A 295 5.57 14.57 1.45
C PRO A 295 4.62 13.51 0.89
N HIS A 296 4.90 13.04 -0.34
CA HIS A 296 4.25 11.84 -0.90
C HIS A 296 4.34 10.63 0.04
N SER A 297 5.51 10.43 0.66
CA SER A 297 5.79 9.36 1.63
C SER A 297 5.30 9.69 3.05
N TRP A 298 4.10 10.23 3.18
CA TRP A 298 3.46 10.62 4.44
C TRP A 298 3.49 9.52 5.52
N CYS A 299 3.54 8.26 5.10
CA CYS A 299 3.56 7.11 6.00
C CYS A 299 4.81 7.01 6.89
N LEU A 300 5.85 7.80 6.60
CA LEU A 300 7.08 7.82 7.38
C LEU A 300 6.97 8.74 8.61
N ASP A 301 6.29 9.89 8.50
CA ASP A 301 6.31 10.93 9.53
C ASP A 301 5.05 11.83 9.62
N HIS A 302 4.05 11.65 8.72
CA HIS A 302 2.83 12.49 8.69
C HIS A 302 1.54 11.68 8.81
N ASN A 303 1.60 10.53 9.50
CA ASN A 303 0.47 9.61 9.64
C ASN A 303 -0.76 10.23 10.32
N GLU A 304 -0.54 11.04 11.38
CA GLU A 304 -1.60 11.71 12.14
C GLU A 304 -2.46 12.58 11.23
N LEU A 305 -1.81 13.40 10.40
CA LEU A 305 -2.48 14.32 9.50
C LEU A 305 -3.35 13.56 8.48
N VAL A 306 -2.79 12.52 7.86
CA VAL A 306 -3.51 11.73 6.85
C VAL A 306 -4.69 10.97 7.48
N VAL A 307 -4.52 10.41 8.67
CA VAL A 307 -5.62 9.76 9.38
C VAL A 307 -6.72 10.76 9.71
N GLU A 308 -6.38 11.93 10.26
CA GLU A 308 -7.37 12.90 10.75
C GLU A 308 -8.08 13.65 9.63
N ARG A 309 -7.37 14.01 8.57
CA ARG A 309 -7.94 14.81 7.47
C ARG A 309 -8.35 13.98 6.26
N GLY A 310 -7.61 12.90 5.97
CA GLY A 310 -7.83 12.08 4.78
C GLY A 310 -8.76 10.89 4.99
N VAL A 311 -8.86 10.36 6.22
CA VAL A 311 -9.59 9.12 6.47
C VAL A 311 -10.78 9.31 7.41
N MET A 312 -10.55 9.83 8.62
CA MET A 312 -11.59 9.86 9.68
C MET A 312 -12.87 10.61 9.32
N PRO A 313 -12.86 11.72 8.58
CA PRO A 313 -14.07 12.45 8.22
C PRO A 313 -15.03 11.66 7.32
N PHE A 314 -14.55 10.59 6.69
CA PHE A 314 -15.31 9.81 5.70
C PHE A 314 -15.68 8.39 6.15
N LEU A 315 -15.40 7.99 7.40
CA LEU A 315 -15.66 6.64 7.92
C LEU A 315 -17.10 6.43 8.44
#